data_2b2078fced94478322d751e3de94456d
#
_entry.id   2b2078fced94478322d751e3de94456d
#
_cell.length_a   1.000
_cell.length_b   1.000
_cell.length_c   1.000
_cell.angle_alpha   90.00
_cell.angle_beta   90.00
_cell.angle_gamma   90.00
#
_symmetry.space_group_name_H-M   'P 1'
#
loop_
_entity.id
_entity.type
_entity.pdbx_description
1 polymer ?
#
loop_
_entity_poly.entity_id
_entity_poly.type
_entity_poly.pdbx_seq_one_letter_code
_entity_poly.pdbx_strand_id
1 'polypeptide(L)'
;MKVKRLILSFFILLSTVSLSALNDVNIIDIVMLINDNKYTKAKPLAQKLIKQQPDNDAAWYYLGQCHWAEGDYEKAMNCFREAINLDPKNDAYYLILYNALSAFKGFEDQTDSLALEMINRFPSKYNTPYTLALLGESEMNNSKDSLAQVHLQQALSIDPGYAPAAFALAELYRTQGNMSAYFITIPTYLTSNYYPTEDKTKYLWEVLRMADGQSWRIYGRRLDALVDTLLVTYPKDSLCIKLAGEWDIYTGRPEAAGEHFSTLCWEYPDYAAGWIYRFYLTESDEERIAIGEEALLHLTKKEDLISIYNDLASVYYKTGEKSKSYKYFEKALRLNPSDAGVLNNYAYNLSLDRKNLKKAEKMSRKSLEAEPDNASFLDTYGYILYLRKDYENAKVYLKKAIVHGGNNNKDVLYHYALVLEALGEKELADFYMNKSQK
;
A
#
# COMPACT_ATOMS: atom_id res chain seq x y z
N MET A 1 13.14 15.55 10.34
CA MET A 1 12.02 16.50 10.47
C MET A 1 12.27 17.66 9.51
N LYS A 2 11.64 17.66 8.34
CA LYS A 2 11.68 18.80 7.40
C LYS A 2 10.42 19.63 7.63
N VAL A 3 10.55 20.75 8.33
CA VAL A 3 9.50 21.77 8.43
C VAL A 3 9.30 22.33 7.01
N LYS A 4 8.16 22.01 6.38
CA LYS A 4 7.77 22.61 5.10
C LYS A 4 7.62 24.12 5.34
N ARG A 5 8.44 24.92 4.63
CA ARG A 5 8.26 26.38 4.56
C ARG A 5 6.93 26.65 3.87
N LEU A 6 5.94 27.09 4.63
CA LEU A 6 4.71 27.68 4.10
C LEU A 6 5.06 29.07 3.56
N ILE A 7 4.93 29.24 2.23
CA ILE A 7 4.99 30.55 1.60
C ILE A 7 3.62 31.20 1.81
N LEU A 8 3.56 32.18 2.72
CA LEU A 8 2.38 33.00 2.93
C LEU A 8 2.25 33.99 1.77
N SER A 9 1.22 33.83 0.92
CA SER A 9 0.84 34.84 -0.07
C SER A 9 0.14 36.01 0.62
N PHE A 10 0.66 37.20 0.43
CA PHE A 10 0.17 38.46 1.02
C PHE A 10 -1.04 38.99 0.25
N PHE A 11 -2.12 39.28 0.96
CA PHE A 11 -3.12 40.26 0.55
C PHE A 11 -2.95 41.55 1.38
N ILE A 12 -2.66 42.67 0.70
CA ILE A 12 -2.59 43.99 1.31
C ILE A 12 -4.00 44.55 1.41
N LEU A 13 -4.52 44.73 2.62
CA LEU A 13 -5.70 45.54 2.85
C LEU A 13 -5.23 46.97 3.17
N LEU A 14 -5.40 47.89 2.22
CA LEU A 14 -5.26 49.31 2.45
C LEU A 14 -6.55 49.84 3.09
N SER A 15 -6.54 50.06 4.41
CA SER A 15 -7.54 50.87 5.09
C SER A 15 -7.00 52.31 5.19
N THR A 16 -7.85 53.30 4.89
CA THR A 16 -7.58 54.73 4.88
C THR A 16 -7.14 55.21 6.26
N VAL A 17 -5.92 55.69 6.38
CA VAL A 17 -5.36 56.24 7.61
C VAL A 17 -5.37 57.75 7.54
N SER A 18 -5.98 58.42 8.53
CA SER A 18 -5.86 59.88 8.78
C SER A 18 -4.48 60.20 9.35
N LEU A 19 -3.80 61.15 8.72
CA LEU A 19 -2.50 61.65 9.16
C LEU A 19 -2.63 62.44 10.49
N SER A 20 -2.05 61.90 11.57
CA SER A 20 -1.70 62.72 12.74
C SER A 20 -0.48 62.15 13.48
N ALA A 21 0.54 63.05 13.58
CA ALA A 21 1.66 63.12 14.52
C ALA A 21 2.87 62.18 14.36
N LEU A 22 4.03 62.81 14.27
CA LEU A 22 5.41 62.32 14.03
C LEU A 22 6.04 61.44 15.15
N ASN A 23 5.27 60.83 16.08
CA ASN A 23 5.80 59.98 17.15
C ASN A 23 4.99 58.69 17.39
N ASP A 24 3.97 58.43 16.62
CA ASP A 24 3.16 57.24 16.78
C ASP A 24 3.70 56.10 15.89
N VAL A 25 3.84 54.90 16.46
CA VAL A 25 4.22 53.69 15.72
C VAL A 25 3.10 53.40 14.73
N ASN A 26 3.44 53.32 13.44
CA ASN A 26 2.49 53.01 12.41
C ASN A 26 2.53 51.51 12.12
N ILE A 27 1.36 50.91 11.92
CA ILE A 27 1.23 49.49 11.51
C ILE A 27 2.01 49.21 10.22
N ILE A 28 2.12 50.17 9.31
CA ILE A 28 2.85 50.05 8.05
C ILE A 28 4.33 49.74 8.29
N ASP A 29 4.96 50.37 9.30
CA ASP A 29 6.38 50.14 9.63
C ASP A 29 6.60 48.69 10.12
N ILE A 30 5.65 48.17 10.88
CA ILE A 30 5.67 46.79 11.35
C ILE A 30 5.55 45.83 10.16
N VAL A 31 4.60 46.07 9.27
CA VAL A 31 4.37 45.27 8.06
C VAL A 31 5.60 45.23 7.16
N MET A 32 6.23 46.38 6.92
CA MET A 32 7.46 46.49 6.11
C MET A 32 8.61 45.68 6.72
N LEU A 33 8.80 45.76 8.04
CA LEU A 33 9.82 44.96 8.73
C LEU A 33 9.56 43.44 8.67
N ILE A 34 8.29 43.04 8.79
CA ILE A 34 7.91 41.63 8.69
C ILE A 34 8.12 41.11 7.27
N ASN A 35 7.75 41.88 6.25
CA ASN A 35 7.99 41.52 4.85
C ASN A 35 9.48 41.37 4.53
N ASP A 36 10.32 42.14 5.20
CA ASP A 36 11.78 42.02 5.12
C ASP A 36 12.35 40.90 6.02
N ASN A 37 11.52 40.08 6.67
CA ASN A 37 11.90 39.08 7.67
C ASN A 37 12.67 39.65 8.90
N LYS A 38 12.50 40.94 9.20
CA LYS A 38 13.15 41.63 10.32
C LYS A 38 12.31 41.56 11.60
N TYR A 39 11.90 40.38 12.01
CA TYR A 39 10.97 40.13 13.13
C TYR A 39 11.45 40.70 14.45
N THR A 40 12.75 40.64 14.76
CA THR A 40 13.34 41.15 15.96
C THR A 40 13.22 42.71 16.08
N LYS A 41 13.12 43.43 14.95
CA LYS A 41 12.88 44.86 14.90
C LYS A 41 11.38 45.19 14.89
N ALA A 42 10.55 44.38 14.29
CA ALA A 42 9.10 44.55 14.23
C ALA A 42 8.45 44.35 15.60
N LYS A 43 8.91 43.35 16.37
CA LYS A 43 8.34 42.98 17.68
C LYS A 43 8.19 44.14 18.66
N PRO A 44 9.24 44.93 19.00
CA PRO A 44 9.11 46.05 19.94
C PRO A 44 8.16 47.13 19.42
N LEU A 45 8.04 47.33 18.10
CA LEU A 45 7.09 48.28 17.53
C LEU A 45 5.65 47.77 17.68
N ALA A 46 5.39 46.48 17.41
CA ALA A 46 4.07 45.87 17.62
C ALA A 46 3.65 45.95 19.10
N GLN A 47 4.55 45.67 20.04
CA GLN A 47 4.31 45.79 21.47
C GLN A 47 4.04 47.27 21.90
N LYS A 48 4.71 48.24 21.30
CA LYS A 48 4.47 49.65 21.56
C LYS A 48 3.10 50.06 21.01
N LEU A 49 2.76 49.62 19.81
CA LEU A 49 1.46 49.90 19.18
C LEU A 49 0.30 49.34 20.03
N ILE A 50 0.38 48.11 20.52
CA ILE A 50 -0.59 47.49 21.41
C ILE A 50 -0.75 48.29 22.72
N LYS A 51 0.33 48.81 23.28
CA LYS A 51 0.23 49.67 24.46
C LYS A 51 -0.50 50.98 24.19
N GLN A 52 -0.37 51.55 23.00
CA GLN A 52 -1.05 52.76 22.56
C GLN A 52 -2.48 52.53 22.11
N GLN A 53 -2.72 51.41 21.48
CA GLN A 53 -4.00 50.97 20.88
C GLN A 53 -4.24 49.50 21.24
N PRO A 54 -4.76 49.19 22.41
CA PRO A 54 -4.97 47.78 22.85
C PRO A 54 -5.99 47.03 22.01
N ASP A 55 -6.87 47.73 21.33
CA ASP A 55 -7.93 47.23 20.43
C ASP A 55 -7.49 47.11 18.97
N ASN A 56 -6.21 47.32 18.67
CA ASN A 56 -5.65 47.17 17.34
C ASN A 56 -5.38 45.69 17.04
N ASP A 57 -6.34 45.03 16.40
CA ASP A 57 -6.31 43.60 16.00
C ASP A 57 -5.09 43.25 15.16
N ALA A 58 -4.75 44.09 14.18
CA ALA A 58 -3.59 43.89 13.32
C ALA A 58 -2.26 43.92 14.10
N ALA A 59 -2.16 44.74 15.13
CA ALA A 59 -0.94 44.82 15.98
C ALA A 59 -0.73 43.49 16.73
N TRP A 60 -1.79 42.89 17.25
CA TRP A 60 -1.75 41.57 17.88
C TRP A 60 -1.38 40.47 16.86
N TYR A 61 -1.98 40.48 15.68
CA TYR A 61 -1.65 39.55 14.60
C TYR A 61 -0.15 39.59 14.24
N TYR A 62 0.42 40.76 14.01
CA TYR A 62 1.82 40.89 13.65
C TYR A 62 2.78 40.60 14.84
N LEU A 63 2.37 40.88 16.07
CA LEU A 63 3.11 40.40 17.25
C LEU A 63 3.16 38.90 17.32
N GLY A 64 2.06 38.23 17.01
CA GLY A 64 1.99 36.78 16.88
C GLY A 64 2.97 36.21 15.85
N GLN A 65 3.06 36.85 14.68
CA GLN A 65 4.05 36.47 13.65
C GLN A 65 5.50 36.64 14.12
N CYS A 66 5.79 37.69 14.88
CA CYS A 66 7.12 37.87 15.47
C CYS A 66 7.46 36.76 16.49
N HIS A 67 6.51 36.41 17.35
CA HIS A 67 6.68 35.31 18.30
C HIS A 67 6.85 33.97 17.59
N TRP A 68 6.08 33.72 16.52
CA TRP A 68 6.20 32.53 15.71
C TRP A 68 7.60 32.37 15.09
N ALA A 69 8.13 33.47 14.53
CA ALA A 69 9.46 33.50 13.90
C ALA A 69 10.60 33.27 14.92
N GLU A 70 10.38 33.64 16.17
CA GLU A 70 11.33 33.40 17.28
C GLU A 70 11.20 32.02 17.92
N GLY A 71 10.20 31.21 17.51
CA GLY A 71 9.94 29.87 18.09
C GLY A 71 9.12 29.87 19.37
N ASP A 72 8.58 31.04 19.78
CA ASP A 72 7.70 31.19 20.95
C ASP A 72 6.24 30.95 20.53
N TYR A 73 5.94 29.68 20.18
CA TYR A 73 4.69 29.27 19.53
C TYR A 73 3.45 29.51 20.42
N GLU A 74 3.58 29.31 21.73
CA GLU A 74 2.48 29.50 22.66
C GLU A 74 2.05 31.00 22.70
N LYS A 75 3.02 31.93 22.82
CA LYS A 75 2.72 33.35 22.75
C LYS A 75 2.19 33.79 21.40
N ALA A 76 2.69 33.18 20.31
CA ALA A 76 2.17 33.45 18.98
C ALA A 76 0.68 33.09 18.88
N MET A 77 0.29 31.87 19.29
CA MET A 77 -1.10 31.43 19.30
C MET A 77 -2.00 32.29 20.17
N ASN A 78 -1.52 32.75 21.34
CA ASN A 78 -2.25 33.67 22.20
C ASN A 78 -2.47 35.02 21.51
N CYS A 79 -1.47 35.55 20.83
CA CYS A 79 -1.63 36.79 20.06
C CYS A 79 -2.63 36.62 18.90
N PHE A 80 -2.64 35.49 18.23
CA PHE A 80 -3.64 35.22 17.17
C PHE A 80 -5.06 35.10 17.73
N ARG A 81 -5.24 34.53 18.93
CA ARG A 81 -6.56 34.52 19.63
C ARG A 81 -7.01 35.92 19.97
N GLU A 82 -6.14 36.82 20.46
CA GLU A 82 -6.48 38.19 20.71
C GLU A 82 -6.87 38.94 19.44
N ALA A 83 -6.17 38.73 18.31
CA ALA A 83 -6.58 39.31 17.04
C ALA A 83 -7.98 38.87 16.61
N ILE A 84 -8.34 37.57 16.79
CA ILE A 84 -9.68 37.05 16.53
C ILE A 84 -10.73 37.68 17.45
N ASN A 85 -10.42 37.84 18.75
CA ASN A 85 -11.34 38.44 19.72
C ASN A 85 -11.67 39.89 19.35
N LEU A 86 -10.71 40.64 18.83
CA LEU A 86 -10.84 42.04 18.46
C LEU A 86 -11.55 42.23 17.11
N ASP A 87 -11.23 41.40 16.10
CA ASP A 87 -11.95 41.40 14.84
C ASP A 87 -12.35 39.98 14.44
N PRO A 88 -13.51 39.47 14.95
CA PRO A 88 -14.00 38.15 14.64
C PRO A 88 -14.58 38.01 13.22
N LYS A 89 -14.53 39.04 12.38
CA LYS A 89 -14.98 39.00 10.99
C LYS A 89 -13.82 38.77 10.01
N ASN A 90 -12.59 38.85 10.49
CA ASN A 90 -11.41 38.63 9.67
C ASN A 90 -10.98 37.16 9.69
N ASP A 91 -11.35 36.44 8.65
CA ASP A 91 -11.04 35.01 8.53
C ASP A 91 -9.54 34.68 8.43
N ALA A 92 -8.69 35.65 8.06
CA ALA A 92 -7.24 35.42 8.01
C ALA A 92 -6.66 35.13 9.40
N TYR A 93 -7.24 35.66 10.48
CA TYR A 93 -6.80 35.41 11.84
C TYR A 93 -7.14 34.00 12.30
N TYR A 94 -8.29 33.48 11.89
CA TYR A 94 -8.70 32.08 12.11
C TYR A 94 -7.76 31.13 11.35
N LEU A 95 -7.48 31.43 10.08
CA LEU A 95 -6.63 30.59 9.25
C LEU A 95 -5.20 30.48 9.80
N ILE A 96 -4.61 31.58 10.28
CA ILE A 96 -3.27 31.55 10.87
C ILE A 96 -3.24 30.76 12.17
N LEU A 97 -4.25 30.93 13.03
CA LEU A 97 -4.36 30.16 14.27
C LEU A 97 -4.59 28.67 13.99
N TYR A 98 -5.44 28.34 13.02
CA TYR A 98 -5.67 26.96 12.57
C TYR A 98 -4.36 26.30 12.12
N ASN A 99 -3.60 26.98 11.26
CA ASN A 99 -2.31 26.49 10.79
C ASN A 99 -1.28 26.36 11.93
N ALA A 100 -1.31 27.28 12.89
CA ALA A 100 -0.44 27.24 14.06
C ALA A 100 -0.74 26.06 14.98
N LEU A 101 -2.02 25.79 15.26
CA LEU A 101 -2.46 24.64 16.05
C LEU A 101 -2.17 23.32 15.36
N SER A 102 -2.45 23.23 14.05
CA SER A 102 -2.22 22.02 13.24
C SER A 102 -0.74 21.65 13.09
N ALA A 103 0.18 22.55 13.41
CA ALA A 103 1.62 22.28 13.34
C ALA A 103 2.13 21.38 14.50
N PHE A 104 1.33 21.21 15.55
CA PHE A 104 1.73 20.50 16.77
C PHE A 104 0.72 19.43 17.14
N LYS A 105 1.21 18.30 17.67
CA LYS A 105 0.37 17.27 18.28
C LYS A 105 -0.15 17.72 19.64
N GLY A 106 -1.36 17.30 19.98
CA GLY A 106 -2.01 17.60 21.27
C GLY A 106 -2.92 18.83 21.23
N PHE A 107 -3.14 19.43 20.05
CA PHE A 107 -4.05 20.54 19.82
C PHE A 107 -5.25 20.15 18.93
N GLU A 108 -5.44 18.87 18.68
CA GLU A 108 -6.44 18.34 17.75
C GLU A 108 -7.86 18.84 18.08
N ASP A 109 -8.26 18.80 19.35
CA ASP A 109 -9.57 19.30 19.78
C ASP A 109 -9.76 20.82 19.55
N GLN A 110 -8.70 21.59 19.74
CA GLN A 110 -8.76 23.03 19.50
C GLN A 110 -8.79 23.34 18.00
N THR A 111 -8.05 22.56 17.22
CA THR A 111 -8.03 22.67 15.75
C THR A 111 -9.40 22.34 15.17
N ASP A 112 -10.05 21.26 15.62
CA ASP A 112 -11.38 20.84 15.19
C ASP A 112 -12.42 21.87 15.57
N SER A 113 -12.37 22.38 16.81
CA SER A 113 -13.29 23.42 17.29
C SER A 113 -13.16 24.71 16.48
N LEU A 114 -11.94 25.11 16.15
CA LEU A 114 -11.67 26.29 15.33
C LEU A 114 -12.13 26.11 13.89
N ALA A 115 -11.91 24.91 13.30
CA ALA A 115 -12.42 24.57 11.97
C ALA A 115 -13.94 24.68 11.91
N LEU A 116 -14.63 24.14 12.91
CA LEU A 116 -16.09 24.23 13.00
C LEU A 116 -16.56 25.69 13.13
N GLU A 117 -15.87 26.51 13.92
CA GLU A 117 -16.16 27.94 14.03
C GLU A 117 -15.97 28.67 12.69
N MET A 118 -14.90 28.36 11.95
CA MET A 118 -14.64 28.90 10.59
C MET A 118 -15.75 28.52 9.61
N ILE A 119 -16.19 27.26 9.62
CA ILE A 119 -17.28 26.76 8.78
C ILE A 119 -18.57 27.54 9.07
N ASN A 120 -18.90 27.76 10.34
CA ASN A 120 -20.11 28.44 10.76
C ASN A 120 -20.10 29.95 10.51
N ARG A 121 -18.95 30.62 10.75
CA ARG A 121 -18.82 32.07 10.57
C ARG A 121 -18.65 32.49 9.13
N PHE A 122 -17.96 31.69 8.35
CA PHE A 122 -17.59 32.00 6.96
C PHE A 122 -18.03 30.89 6.00
N PRO A 123 -19.34 30.52 5.98
CA PRO A 123 -19.80 29.34 5.25
C PRO A 123 -19.55 29.40 3.74
N SER A 124 -19.56 30.60 3.14
CA SER A 124 -19.24 30.75 1.72
C SER A 124 -17.79 30.41 1.37
N LYS A 125 -16.90 30.38 2.35
CA LYS A 125 -15.48 30.13 2.15
C LYS A 125 -15.03 28.76 2.67
N TYR A 126 -15.54 28.34 3.84
CA TYR A 126 -15.06 27.16 4.55
C TYR A 126 -16.07 26.01 4.67
N ASN A 127 -17.35 26.23 4.38
CA ASN A 127 -18.32 25.11 4.30
C ASN A 127 -18.20 24.43 2.92
N THR A 128 -17.11 23.71 2.74
CA THR A 128 -16.77 23.01 1.50
C THR A 128 -16.61 21.52 1.75
N PRO A 129 -16.79 20.65 0.74
CA PRO A 129 -16.56 19.21 0.88
C PRO A 129 -15.15 18.91 1.40
N TYR A 130 -14.15 19.68 0.97
CA TYR A 130 -12.77 19.53 1.40
C TYR A 130 -12.59 19.80 2.91
N THR A 131 -13.07 20.93 3.40
CA THR A 131 -12.92 21.30 4.82
C THR A 131 -13.66 20.35 5.74
N LEU A 132 -14.89 19.97 5.33
CA LEU A 132 -15.71 19.02 6.08
C LEU A 132 -15.11 17.60 6.11
N ALA A 133 -14.48 17.17 5.01
CA ALA A 133 -13.79 15.89 4.99
C ALA A 133 -12.57 15.89 5.91
N LEU A 134 -11.74 16.95 5.86
CA LEU A 134 -10.60 17.08 6.77
C LEU A 134 -11.02 17.09 8.25
N LEU A 135 -12.11 17.79 8.57
CA LEU A 135 -12.66 17.80 9.93
C LEU A 135 -13.12 16.40 10.32
N GLY A 136 -13.86 15.71 9.45
CA GLY A 136 -14.33 14.36 9.70
C GLY A 136 -13.19 13.35 9.87
N GLU A 137 -12.12 13.44 9.08
CA GLU A 137 -10.91 12.61 9.21
C GLU A 137 -10.18 12.88 10.55
N SER A 138 -10.07 14.14 10.97
CA SER A 138 -9.49 14.51 12.26
C SER A 138 -10.33 13.91 13.41
N GLU A 139 -11.65 14.03 13.33
CA GLU A 139 -12.57 13.50 14.32
C GLU A 139 -12.52 11.96 14.41
N MET A 140 -12.37 11.26 13.28
CA MET A 140 -12.14 9.81 13.26
C MET A 140 -10.85 9.45 14.00
N ASN A 141 -9.76 10.17 13.72
CA ASN A 141 -8.48 9.93 14.37
C ASN A 141 -8.52 10.18 15.90
N ASN A 142 -9.43 11.04 16.35
CA ASN A 142 -9.68 11.36 17.75
C ASN A 142 -10.81 10.51 18.38
N SER A 143 -11.26 9.46 17.70
CA SER A 143 -12.36 8.57 18.16
C SER A 143 -13.68 9.28 18.38
N LYS A 144 -13.96 10.38 17.64
CA LYS A 144 -15.21 11.14 17.65
C LYS A 144 -16.13 10.69 16.50
N ASP A 145 -16.32 9.41 16.35
CA ASP A 145 -16.95 8.76 15.19
C ASP A 145 -18.32 9.35 14.81
N SER A 146 -19.16 9.72 15.82
CA SER A 146 -20.48 10.29 15.57
C SER A 146 -20.41 11.67 14.92
N LEU A 147 -19.43 12.52 15.29
CA LEU A 147 -19.22 13.83 14.69
C LEU A 147 -18.62 13.68 13.30
N ALA A 148 -17.62 12.82 13.16
CA ALA A 148 -17.02 12.48 11.88
C ALA A 148 -18.07 12.06 10.85
N GLN A 149 -19.00 11.17 11.24
CA GLN A 149 -20.08 10.73 10.37
C GLN A 149 -20.95 11.91 9.90
N VAL A 150 -21.29 12.82 10.79
CA VAL A 150 -22.12 14.01 10.45
C VAL A 150 -21.40 14.90 9.44
N HIS A 151 -20.12 15.24 9.68
CA HIS A 151 -19.39 16.14 8.80
C HIS A 151 -19.06 15.51 7.46
N LEU A 152 -18.72 14.21 7.43
CA LEU A 152 -18.49 13.48 6.16
C LEU A 152 -19.78 13.36 5.34
N GLN A 153 -20.91 13.11 5.97
CA GLN A 153 -22.22 13.11 5.29
C GLN A 153 -22.58 14.52 4.77
N GLN A 154 -22.29 15.57 5.54
CA GLN A 154 -22.47 16.94 5.10
C GLN A 154 -21.58 17.27 3.88
N ALA A 155 -20.32 16.83 3.87
CA ALA A 155 -19.43 16.95 2.70
C ALA A 155 -20.07 16.32 1.45
N LEU A 156 -20.60 15.10 1.57
CA LEU A 156 -21.27 14.40 0.47
C LEU A 156 -22.62 14.98 0.10
N SER A 157 -23.29 15.71 1.00
CA SER A 157 -24.51 16.45 0.66
C SER A 157 -24.22 17.66 -0.24
N ILE A 158 -23.04 18.26 -0.12
CA ILE A 158 -22.59 19.38 -0.95
C ILE A 158 -22.04 18.86 -2.29
N ASP A 159 -21.21 17.83 -2.26
CA ASP A 159 -20.68 17.15 -3.44
C ASP A 159 -20.78 15.62 -3.27
N PRO A 160 -21.80 14.98 -3.83
CA PRO A 160 -21.99 13.52 -3.75
C PRO A 160 -20.85 12.71 -4.37
N GLY A 161 -20.07 13.32 -5.27
CA GLY A 161 -18.91 12.70 -5.93
C GLY A 161 -17.58 12.91 -5.21
N TYR A 162 -17.56 13.59 -4.07
CA TYR A 162 -16.31 13.91 -3.38
C TYR A 162 -15.66 12.68 -2.75
N ALA A 163 -14.74 12.08 -3.47
CA ALA A 163 -14.12 10.79 -3.14
C ALA A 163 -13.41 10.75 -1.77
N PRO A 164 -12.70 11.79 -1.29
CA PRO A 164 -12.09 11.75 0.04
C PRO A 164 -13.11 11.55 1.16
N ALA A 165 -14.22 12.30 1.15
CA ALA A 165 -15.28 12.12 2.14
C ALA A 165 -15.97 10.76 2.02
N ALA A 166 -16.18 10.28 0.79
CA ALA A 166 -16.79 8.97 0.56
C ALA A 166 -15.89 7.84 1.07
N PHE A 167 -14.60 7.92 0.86
CA PHE A 167 -13.63 6.95 1.36
C PHE A 167 -13.58 6.94 2.90
N ALA A 168 -13.43 8.11 3.53
CA ALA A 168 -13.38 8.23 4.98
C ALA A 168 -14.68 7.72 5.63
N LEU A 169 -15.85 8.09 5.07
CA LEU A 169 -17.13 7.64 5.57
C LEU A 169 -17.36 6.12 5.38
N ALA A 170 -16.92 5.57 4.25
CA ALA A 170 -16.99 4.13 4.03
C ALA A 170 -16.12 3.37 5.04
N GLU A 171 -14.89 3.83 5.29
CA GLU A 171 -14.00 3.23 6.29
C GLU A 171 -14.57 3.34 7.71
N LEU A 172 -15.19 4.46 8.04
CA LEU A 172 -15.91 4.61 9.31
C LEU A 172 -17.01 3.56 9.44
N TYR A 173 -17.84 3.38 8.41
CA TYR A 173 -18.89 2.34 8.41
C TYR A 173 -18.31 0.92 8.50
N ARG A 174 -17.22 0.65 7.79
CA ARG A 174 -16.56 -0.65 7.81
C ARG A 174 -16.01 -1.00 9.19
N THR A 175 -15.36 -0.06 9.87
CA THR A 175 -14.83 -0.27 11.23
C THR A 175 -15.93 -0.40 12.28
N GLN A 176 -17.08 0.24 12.08
CA GLN A 176 -18.28 0.08 12.92
C GLN A 176 -19.07 -1.20 12.61
N GLY A 177 -18.69 -2.00 11.61
CA GLY A 177 -19.42 -3.18 11.16
C GLY A 177 -20.71 -2.87 10.38
N ASN A 178 -20.96 -1.62 10.03
CA ASN A 178 -22.10 -1.22 9.20
C ASN A 178 -21.83 -1.48 7.72
N MET A 179 -21.71 -2.76 7.37
CA MET A 179 -21.39 -3.18 6.00
C MET A 179 -22.44 -2.75 4.96
N SER A 180 -23.70 -2.56 5.37
CA SER A 180 -24.74 -2.08 4.44
C SER A 180 -24.45 -0.65 3.97
N ALA A 181 -24.10 0.25 4.87
CA ALA A 181 -23.71 1.61 4.53
C ALA A 181 -22.36 1.67 3.79
N TYR A 182 -21.39 0.82 4.18
CA TYR A 182 -20.12 0.67 3.48
C TYR A 182 -20.31 0.41 1.98
N PHE A 183 -21.07 -0.63 1.63
CA PHE A 183 -21.32 -1.03 0.24
C PHE A 183 -22.08 0.02 -0.59
N ILE A 184 -22.81 0.92 0.05
CA ILE A 184 -23.47 2.03 -0.62
C ILE A 184 -22.50 3.19 -0.88
N THR A 185 -21.56 3.41 0.04
CA THR A 185 -20.70 4.60 0.04
C THR A 185 -19.40 4.40 -0.76
N ILE A 186 -18.76 3.22 -0.62
CA ILE A 186 -17.43 2.96 -1.19
C ILE A 186 -17.36 3.04 -2.74
N PRO A 187 -18.43 2.75 -3.52
CA PRO A 187 -18.39 2.91 -4.97
C PRO A 187 -18.04 4.33 -5.43
N THR A 188 -18.41 5.37 -4.68
CA THR A 188 -18.02 6.76 -5.00
C THR A 188 -16.51 6.94 -5.02
N TYR A 189 -15.79 6.32 -4.09
CA TYR A 189 -14.32 6.29 -4.10
C TYR A 189 -13.78 5.48 -5.29
N LEU A 190 -14.32 4.28 -5.51
CA LEU A 190 -13.82 3.35 -6.54
C LEU A 190 -13.99 3.92 -7.96
N THR A 191 -15.06 4.65 -8.22
CA THR A 191 -15.35 5.22 -9.56
C THR A 191 -14.77 6.60 -9.81
N SER A 192 -14.27 7.27 -8.77
CA SER A 192 -13.74 8.63 -8.89
C SER A 192 -12.36 8.67 -9.55
N ASN A 193 -12.09 9.68 -10.35
CA ASN A 193 -10.74 9.95 -10.90
C ASN A 193 -9.81 10.69 -9.92
N TYR A 194 -10.23 10.91 -8.68
CA TYR A 194 -9.44 11.62 -7.67
C TYR A 194 -8.21 10.81 -7.21
N TYR A 195 -8.34 9.49 -7.15
CA TYR A 195 -7.28 8.57 -6.77
C TYR A 195 -6.87 7.68 -7.94
N PRO A 196 -5.59 7.27 -8.04
CA PRO A 196 -5.14 6.34 -9.06
C PRO A 196 -5.76 4.94 -8.86
N THR A 197 -5.84 4.17 -9.94
CA THR A 197 -6.38 2.80 -9.91
C THR A 197 -5.51 1.87 -9.06
N GLU A 198 -4.21 2.14 -8.95
CA GLU A 198 -3.30 1.39 -8.07
C GLU A 198 -3.74 1.41 -6.61
N ASP A 199 -4.08 2.58 -6.08
CA ASP A 199 -4.54 2.71 -4.69
C ASP A 199 -5.88 2.00 -4.47
N LYS A 200 -6.79 2.10 -5.44
CA LYS A 200 -8.10 1.47 -5.39
C LYS A 200 -8.05 -0.04 -5.44
N THR A 201 -7.26 -0.58 -6.36
CA THR A 201 -7.09 -2.04 -6.51
C THR A 201 -6.39 -2.63 -5.31
N LYS A 202 -5.37 -1.96 -4.79
CA LYS A 202 -4.69 -2.38 -3.55
C LYS A 202 -5.64 -2.37 -2.36
N TYR A 203 -6.35 -1.26 -2.15
CA TYR A 203 -7.34 -1.15 -1.07
C TYR A 203 -8.42 -2.23 -1.19
N LEU A 204 -9.02 -2.38 -2.37
CA LEU A 204 -10.07 -3.36 -2.56
C LEU A 204 -9.57 -4.79 -2.33
N TRP A 205 -8.36 -5.13 -2.80
CA TRP A 205 -7.76 -6.44 -2.56
C TRP A 205 -7.57 -6.74 -1.07
N GLU A 206 -7.17 -5.75 -0.27
CA GLU A 206 -7.06 -5.89 1.19
C GLU A 206 -8.43 -6.19 1.82
N VAL A 207 -9.47 -5.46 1.42
CA VAL A 207 -10.85 -5.68 1.89
C VAL A 207 -11.36 -7.08 1.51
N LEU A 208 -11.12 -7.50 0.27
CA LEU A 208 -11.55 -8.80 -0.25
C LEU A 208 -10.90 -9.96 0.51
N ARG A 209 -9.61 -9.85 0.83
CA ARG A 209 -8.86 -10.88 1.57
C ARG A 209 -9.24 -11.00 3.05
N MET A 210 -9.82 -9.96 3.64
CA MET A 210 -10.31 -9.99 5.02
C MET A 210 -11.65 -10.72 5.15
N ALA A 211 -12.34 -10.99 4.05
CA ALA A 211 -13.61 -11.70 4.07
C ALA A 211 -13.41 -13.17 4.43
N ASP A 212 -13.77 -13.54 5.66
CA ASP A 212 -13.82 -14.92 6.09
C ASP A 212 -15.03 -15.68 5.48
N GLY A 213 -15.10 -16.98 5.73
CA GLY A 213 -16.18 -17.82 5.17
C GLY A 213 -17.58 -17.39 5.59
N GLN A 214 -17.76 -16.71 6.74
CA GLN A 214 -19.05 -16.16 7.18
C GLN A 214 -19.36 -14.85 6.42
N SER A 215 -18.43 -13.94 6.37
CA SER A 215 -18.53 -12.69 5.61
C SER A 215 -18.78 -12.96 4.13
N TRP A 216 -18.14 -13.98 3.57
CA TRP A 216 -18.37 -14.42 2.20
C TRP A 216 -19.80 -14.87 1.95
N ARG A 217 -20.39 -15.69 2.84
CA ARG A 217 -21.79 -16.13 2.70
C ARG A 217 -22.79 -14.99 2.72
N ILE A 218 -22.51 -13.94 3.49
CA ILE A 218 -23.41 -12.80 3.67
C ILE A 218 -23.20 -11.75 2.57
N TYR A 219 -21.96 -11.45 2.23
CA TYR A 219 -21.59 -10.29 1.42
C TYR A 219 -20.96 -10.64 0.06
N GLY A 220 -20.74 -11.92 -0.27
CA GLY A 220 -20.00 -12.33 -1.46
C GLY A 220 -20.44 -11.64 -2.75
N ARG A 221 -21.75 -11.59 -3.02
CA ARG A 221 -22.31 -10.86 -4.18
C ARG A 221 -22.01 -9.38 -4.18
N ARG A 222 -21.94 -8.74 -3.01
CA ARG A 222 -21.60 -7.32 -2.90
C ARG A 222 -20.11 -7.08 -3.09
N LEU A 223 -19.27 -8.01 -2.65
CA LEU A 223 -17.84 -7.99 -2.90
C LEU A 223 -17.55 -8.18 -4.39
N ASP A 224 -18.21 -9.14 -5.05
CA ASP A 224 -18.16 -9.28 -6.51
C ASP A 224 -18.52 -7.97 -7.21
N ALA A 225 -19.63 -7.34 -6.80
CA ALA A 225 -20.08 -6.08 -7.39
C ALA A 225 -19.08 -4.93 -7.24
N LEU A 226 -18.23 -4.91 -6.21
CA LEU A 226 -17.16 -3.90 -6.09
C LEU A 226 -16.05 -4.13 -7.12
N VAL A 227 -15.67 -5.40 -7.36
CA VAL A 227 -14.70 -5.75 -8.41
C VAL A 227 -15.25 -5.39 -9.78
N ASP A 228 -16.52 -5.75 -10.06
CA ASP A 228 -17.22 -5.38 -11.29
C ASP A 228 -17.28 -3.86 -11.48
N THR A 229 -17.53 -3.11 -10.40
CA THR A 229 -17.56 -1.63 -10.44
C THR A 229 -16.23 -1.06 -10.93
N LEU A 230 -15.10 -1.57 -10.43
CA LEU A 230 -13.78 -1.14 -10.90
C LEU A 230 -13.56 -1.51 -12.37
N LEU A 231 -13.85 -2.75 -12.73
CA LEU A 231 -13.64 -3.25 -14.09
C LEU A 231 -14.51 -2.53 -15.12
N VAL A 232 -15.77 -2.24 -14.80
CA VAL A 232 -16.68 -1.47 -15.66
C VAL A 232 -16.24 -0.01 -15.77
N THR A 233 -15.74 0.58 -14.68
CA THR A 233 -15.28 1.98 -14.69
C THR A 233 -13.95 2.14 -15.43
N TYR A 234 -13.05 1.17 -15.29
CA TYR A 234 -11.71 1.20 -15.87
C TYR A 234 -11.42 -0.08 -16.70
N PRO A 235 -12.17 -0.34 -17.78
CA PRO A 235 -12.15 -1.61 -18.49
C PRO A 235 -10.83 -1.91 -19.21
N LYS A 236 -10.01 -0.88 -19.39
CA LYS A 236 -8.67 -1.01 -20.01
C LYS A 236 -7.53 -0.84 -19.02
N ASP A 237 -7.80 -0.75 -17.73
CA ASP A 237 -6.73 -0.65 -16.73
C ASP A 237 -6.19 -2.04 -16.38
N SER A 238 -4.89 -2.24 -16.55
CA SER A 238 -4.24 -3.53 -16.33
C SER A 238 -4.35 -4.03 -14.89
N LEU A 239 -4.38 -3.11 -13.91
CA LEU A 239 -4.51 -3.47 -12.49
C LEU A 239 -5.95 -3.89 -12.16
N CYS A 240 -6.94 -3.25 -12.77
CA CYS A 240 -8.34 -3.63 -12.60
C CYS A 240 -8.64 -5.00 -13.23
N ILE A 241 -8.13 -5.26 -14.45
CA ILE A 241 -8.25 -6.56 -15.12
C ILE A 241 -7.54 -7.65 -14.29
N LYS A 242 -6.33 -7.37 -13.81
CA LYS A 242 -5.57 -8.28 -12.95
C LYS A 242 -6.32 -8.59 -11.66
N LEU A 243 -6.85 -7.57 -10.98
CA LEU A 243 -7.62 -7.74 -9.74
C LEU A 243 -8.84 -8.66 -9.97
N ALA A 244 -9.58 -8.46 -11.06
CA ALA A 244 -10.73 -9.30 -11.40
C ALA A 244 -10.32 -10.76 -11.61
N GLY A 245 -9.26 -11.01 -12.37
CA GLY A 245 -8.74 -12.37 -12.55
C GLY A 245 -8.25 -13.03 -11.26
N GLU A 246 -7.51 -12.30 -10.42
CA GLU A 246 -7.06 -12.79 -9.11
C GLU A 246 -8.24 -13.08 -8.18
N TRP A 247 -9.27 -12.24 -8.20
CA TRP A 247 -10.48 -12.45 -7.43
C TRP A 247 -11.26 -13.69 -7.90
N ASP A 248 -11.33 -13.92 -9.19
CA ASP A 248 -11.95 -15.11 -9.75
C ASP A 248 -11.21 -16.40 -9.36
N ILE A 249 -9.87 -16.39 -9.34
CA ILE A 249 -9.10 -17.50 -8.78
C ILE A 249 -9.45 -17.72 -7.30
N TYR A 250 -9.43 -16.65 -6.50
CA TYR A 250 -9.68 -16.72 -5.07
C TYR A 250 -11.07 -17.27 -4.74
N THR A 251 -12.05 -16.99 -5.59
CA THR A 251 -13.45 -17.42 -5.43
C THR A 251 -13.80 -18.73 -6.17
N GLY A 252 -12.79 -19.39 -6.76
CA GLY A 252 -12.96 -20.70 -7.40
C GLY A 252 -13.63 -20.64 -8.78
N ARG A 253 -13.39 -19.58 -9.55
CA ARG A 253 -13.91 -19.37 -10.92
C ARG A 253 -12.74 -19.33 -11.93
N PRO A 254 -11.99 -20.41 -12.12
CA PRO A 254 -10.77 -20.40 -12.94
C PRO A 254 -11.03 -20.09 -14.42
N GLU A 255 -12.20 -20.43 -14.96
CA GLU A 255 -12.56 -20.14 -16.36
C GLU A 255 -12.68 -18.61 -16.57
N ALA A 256 -13.42 -17.90 -15.70
CA ALA A 256 -13.55 -16.46 -15.75
C ALA A 256 -12.20 -15.75 -15.54
N ALA A 257 -11.39 -16.26 -14.61
CA ALA A 257 -10.02 -15.78 -14.42
C ALA A 257 -9.19 -15.91 -15.71
N GLY A 258 -9.30 -17.04 -16.42
CA GLY A 258 -8.63 -17.29 -17.69
C GLY A 258 -9.00 -16.26 -18.78
N GLU A 259 -10.27 -15.83 -18.83
CA GLU A 259 -10.73 -14.78 -19.74
C GLU A 259 -10.09 -13.43 -19.42
N HIS A 260 -10.05 -13.03 -18.13
CA HIS A 260 -9.40 -11.79 -17.70
C HIS A 260 -7.90 -11.79 -18.01
N PHE A 261 -7.19 -12.89 -17.72
CA PHE A 261 -5.75 -12.94 -18.02
C PHE A 261 -5.46 -13.05 -19.51
N SER A 262 -6.36 -13.64 -20.31
CA SER A 262 -6.27 -13.61 -21.78
C SER A 262 -6.42 -12.18 -22.32
N THR A 263 -7.38 -11.43 -21.78
CA THR A 263 -7.55 -9.99 -22.08
C THR A 263 -6.30 -9.21 -21.71
N LEU A 264 -5.71 -9.50 -20.55
CA LEU A 264 -4.49 -8.85 -20.07
C LEU A 264 -3.30 -9.13 -21.01
N CYS A 265 -3.11 -10.36 -21.49
CA CYS A 265 -2.07 -10.68 -22.47
C CYS A 265 -2.30 -9.96 -23.81
N TRP A 266 -3.54 -9.79 -24.24
CA TRP A 266 -3.86 -9.12 -25.48
C TRP A 266 -3.65 -7.61 -25.43
N GLU A 267 -4.18 -6.95 -24.40
CA GLU A 267 -4.10 -5.48 -24.25
C GLU A 267 -2.73 -5.02 -23.76
N TYR A 268 -2.02 -5.85 -22.95
CA TYR A 268 -0.73 -5.56 -22.30
C TYR A 268 0.26 -6.71 -22.46
N PRO A 269 0.69 -7.01 -23.70
CA PRO A 269 1.54 -8.19 -23.95
C PRO A 269 2.91 -8.14 -23.26
N ASP A 270 3.40 -6.97 -22.86
CA ASP A 270 4.62 -6.77 -22.09
C ASP A 270 4.41 -6.89 -20.55
N TYR A 271 3.17 -7.15 -20.09
CA TYR A 271 2.85 -7.30 -18.67
C TYR A 271 2.81 -8.78 -18.28
N ALA A 272 3.85 -9.24 -17.61
CA ALA A 272 4.08 -10.66 -17.30
C ALA A 272 2.96 -11.35 -16.54
N ALA A 273 2.20 -10.62 -15.70
CA ALA A 273 1.16 -11.23 -14.87
C ALA A 273 0.11 -11.97 -15.72
N GLY A 274 -0.31 -11.43 -16.87
CA GLY A 274 -1.27 -12.10 -17.76
C GLY A 274 -0.75 -13.46 -18.21
N TRP A 275 0.49 -13.53 -18.67
CA TRP A 275 1.13 -14.76 -19.14
C TRP A 275 1.31 -15.80 -18.04
N ILE A 276 1.79 -15.36 -16.86
CA ILE A 276 2.05 -16.22 -15.71
C ILE A 276 0.75 -16.86 -15.22
N TYR A 277 -0.30 -16.07 -15.02
CA TYR A 277 -1.58 -16.61 -14.56
C TYR A 277 -2.23 -17.55 -15.59
N ARG A 278 -2.21 -17.19 -16.89
CA ARG A 278 -2.68 -18.11 -17.96
C ARG A 278 -1.90 -19.42 -17.95
N PHE A 279 -0.59 -19.35 -17.82
CA PHE A 279 0.26 -20.55 -17.76
C PHE A 279 -0.16 -21.50 -16.63
N TYR A 280 -0.41 -20.95 -15.43
CA TYR A 280 -0.78 -21.78 -14.28
C TYR A 280 -2.24 -22.24 -14.29
N LEU A 281 -3.16 -21.51 -14.90
CA LEU A 281 -4.57 -21.89 -15.04
C LEU A 281 -4.79 -22.94 -16.13
N THR A 282 -3.87 -23.07 -17.08
CA THR A 282 -3.95 -24.04 -18.18
C THR A 282 -3.57 -25.43 -17.69
N GLU A 283 -4.40 -26.43 -17.98
CA GLU A 283 -4.15 -27.83 -17.57
C GLU A 283 -3.19 -28.58 -18.51
N SER A 284 -3.27 -28.33 -19.81
CA SER A 284 -2.45 -28.97 -20.84
C SER A 284 -1.00 -28.45 -20.80
N ASP A 285 -0.06 -29.40 -20.70
CA ASP A 285 1.37 -29.07 -20.73
C ASP A 285 1.80 -28.52 -22.11
N GLU A 286 1.18 -28.99 -23.20
CA GLU A 286 1.43 -28.46 -24.55
C GLU A 286 0.98 -27.03 -24.70
N GLU A 287 -0.19 -26.68 -24.16
CA GLU A 287 -0.69 -25.30 -24.15
C GLU A 287 0.14 -24.41 -23.24
N ARG A 288 0.59 -24.90 -22.06
CA ARG A 288 1.52 -24.16 -21.19
C ARG A 288 2.80 -23.81 -21.93
N ILE A 289 3.36 -24.76 -22.69
CA ILE A 289 4.54 -24.51 -23.50
C ILE A 289 4.26 -23.40 -24.52
N ALA A 290 3.13 -23.48 -25.24
CA ALA A 290 2.77 -22.47 -26.23
C ALA A 290 2.62 -21.07 -25.60
N ILE A 291 1.92 -20.98 -24.47
CA ILE A 291 1.77 -19.72 -23.71
C ILE A 291 3.12 -19.15 -23.28
N GLY A 292 3.99 -19.99 -22.71
CA GLY A 292 5.31 -19.56 -22.27
C GLY A 292 6.22 -19.11 -23.41
N GLU A 293 6.23 -19.83 -24.54
CA GLU A 293 7.00 -19.44 -25.73
C GLU A 293 6.47 -18.15 -26.35
N GLU A 294 5.15 -17.95 -26.36
CA GLU A 294 4.54 -16.69 -26.82
C GLU A 294 4.90 -15.52 -25.90
N ALA A 295 4.84 -15.72 -24.58
CA ALA A 295 5.26 -14.71 -23.60
C ALA A 295 6.69 -14.20 -23.85
N LEU A 296 7.61 -15.09 -24.25
CA LEU A 296 8.98 -14.72 -24.55
C LEU A 296 9.16 -13.80 -25.78
N LEU A 297 8.13 -13.69 -26.64
CA LEU A 297 8.14 -12.76 -27.78
C LEU A 297 7.84 -11.31 -27.33
N HIS A 298 7.22 -11.14 -26.18
CA HIS A 298 6.70 -9.86 -25.72
C HIS A 298 7.43 -9.31 -24.49
N LEU A 299 7.86 -10.21 -23.58
CA LEU A 299 8.50 -9.81 -22.32
C LEU A 299 9.95 -9.39 -22.54
N THR A 300 10.34 -8.30 -21.89
CA THR A 300 11.70 -7.75 -21.99
C THR A 300 12.38 -7.57 -20.63
N LYS A 301 11.59 -7.52 -19.54
CA LYS A 301 12.15 -7.37 -18.20
C LYS A 301 12.83 -8.66 -17.77
N LYS A 302 14.01 -8.49 -17.20
CA LYS A 302 14.89 -9.61 -16.83
C LYS A 302 14.22 -10.56 -15.83
N GLU A 303 13.53 -10.03 -14.86
CA GLU A 303 12.82 -10.77 -13.80
C GLU A 303 11.70 -11.65 -14.41
N ASP A 304 10.93 -11.07 -15.31
CA ASP A 304 9.83 -11.74 -16.00
C ASP A 304 10.35 -12.89 -16.89
N LEU A 305 11.43 -12.63 -17.64
CA LEU A 305 12.07 -13.65 -18.48
C LEU A 305 12.63 -14.82 -17.65
N ILE A 306 13.21 -14.55 -16.47
CA ILE A 306 13.70 -15.59 -15.56
C ILE A 306 12.54 -16.49 -15.10
N SER A 307 11.42 -15.90 -14.71
CA SER A 307 10.23 -16.65 -14.30
C SER A 307 9.73 -17.57 -15.41
N ILE A 308 9.48 -17.02 -16.61
CA ILE A 308 9.00 -17.81 -17.76
C ILE A 308 10.01 -18.89 -18.18
N TYR A 309 11.31 -18.61 -18.17
CA TYR A 309 12.33 -19.63 -18.47
C TYR A 309 12.31 -20.77 -17.44
N ASN A 310 12.13 -20.45 -16.15
CA ASN A 310 12.03 -21.45 -15.09
C ASN A 310 10.79 -22.33 -15.26
N ASP A 311 9.66 -21.72 -15.57
CA ASP A 311 8.38 -22.42 -15.75
C ASP A 311 8.40 -23.32 -17.00
N LEU A 312 8.86 -22.81 -18.14
CA LEU A 312 9.08 -23.59 -19.35
C LEU A 312 10.04 -24.76 -19.12
N ALA A 313 11.14 -24.52 -18.39
CA ALA A 313 12.10 -25.57 -18.06
C ALA A 313 11.45 -26.70 -17.28
N SER A 314 10.57 -26.36 -16.32
CA SER A 314 9.85 -27.34 -15.50
C SER A 314 8.87 -28.15 -16.33
N VAL A 315 8.09 -27.53 -17.22
CA VAL A 315 7.15 -28.22 -18.08
C VAL A 315 7.86 -29.08 -19.14
N TYR A 316 8.91 -28.58 -19.78
CA TYR A 316 9.72 -29.39 -20.71
C TYR A 316 10.35 -30.61 -20.04
N TYR A 317 10.72 -30.51 -18.75
CA TYR A 317 11.19 -31.68 -18.02
C TYR A 317 10.09 -32.70 -17.84
N LYS A 318 8.90 -32.26 -17.43
CA LYS A 318 7.70 -33.10 -17.23
C LYS A 318 7.27 -33.81 -18.51
N THR A 319 7.32 -33.17 -19.66
CA THR A 319 7.00 -33.71 -20.98
C THR A 319 8.10 -34.60 -21.58
N GLY A 320 9.23 -34.77 -20.87
CA GLY A 320 10.36 -35.61 -21.31
C GLY A 320 11.39 -34.90 -22.19
N GLU A 321 11.17 -33.65 -22.56
CA GLU A 321 12.08 -32.86 -23.39
C GLU A 321 13.25 -32.28 -22.55
N LYS A 322 13.97 -33.14 -21.85
CA LYS A 322 15.00 -32.80 -20.87
C LYS A 322 16.10 -31.87 -21.43
N SER A 323 16.48 -32.00 -22.68
CA SER A 323 17.47 -31.14 -23.31
C SER A 323 17.00 -29.70 -23.44
N LYS A 324 15.72 -29.48 -23.73
CA LYS A 324 15.12 -28.14 -23.75
C LYS A 324 15.00 -27.59 -22.34
N SER A 325 14.52 -28.40 -21.39
CA SER A 325 14.45 -28.03 -19.97
C SER A 325 15.78 -27.44 -19.48
N TYR A 326 16.88 -28.17 -19.67
CA TYR A 326 18.19 -27.71 -19.21
C TYR A 326 18.64 -26.42 -19.90
N LYS A 327 18.36 -26.27 -21.20
CA LYS A 327 18.65 -25.02 -21.93
C LYS A 327 17.90 -23.82 -21.35
N TYR A 328 16.64 -23.99 -20.94
CA TYR A 328 15.86 -22.92 -20.36
C TYR A 328 16.33 -22.55 -18.95
N PHE A 329 16.68 -23.53 -18.10
CA PHE A 329 17.35 -23.22 -16.83
C PHE A 329 18.66 -22.46 -17.04
N GLU A 330 19.46 -22.83 -18.02
CA GLU A 330 20.71 -22.14 -18.34
C GLU A 330 20.46 -20.71 -18.88
N LYS A 331 19.36 -20.49 -19.63
CA LYS A 331 18.95 -19.13 -20.05
C LYS A 331 18.61 -18.28 -18.83
N ALA A 332 17.81 -18.80 -17.89
CA ALA A 332 17.46 -18.12 -16.65
C ALA A 332 18.70 -17.77 -15.81
N LEU A 333 19.62 -18.74 -15.61
CA LEU A 333 20.85 -18.54 -14.85
C LEU A 333 21.88 -17.65 -15.54
N ARG A 334 21.81 -17.46 -16.85
CA ARG A 334 22.60 -16.41 -17.53
C ARG A 334 22.13 -15.01 -17.18
N LEU A 335 20.83 -14.83 -16.98
CA LEU A 335 20.25 -13.55 -16.55
C LEU A 335 20.51 -13.31 -15.06
N ASN A 336 20.31 -14.32 -14.21
CA ASN A 336 20.59 -14.25 -12.78
C ASN A 336 21.29 -15.53 -12.27
N PRO A 337 22.64 -15.56 -12.19
CA PRO A 337 23.39 -16.74 -11.74
C PRO A 337 23.17 -17.13 -10.28
N SER A 338 22.46 -16.30 -9.51
CA SER A 338 22.16 -16.55 -8.10
C SER A 338 20.66 -16.67 -7.81
N ASP A 339 19.83 -16.84 -8.84
CA ASP A 339 18.41 -17.06 -8.63
C ASP A 339 18.17 -18.39 -7.89
N ALA A 340 17.69 -18.28 -6.65
CA ALA A 340 17.57 -19.41 -5.73
C ALA A 340 16.56 -20.44 -6.23
N GLY A 341 15.42 -19.99 -6.76
CA GLY A 341 14.37 -20.83 -7.29
C GLY A 341 14.83 -21.63 -8.51
N VAL A 342 15.47 -20.95 -9.47
CA VAL A 342 16.02 -21.60 -10.68
C VAL A 342 17.12 -22.59 -10.33
N LEU A 343 18.04 -22.22 -9.41
CA LEU A 343 19.10 -23.10 -8.94
C LEU A 343 18.54 -24.37 -8.30
N ASN A 344 17.51 -24.22 -7.45
CA ASN A 344 16.86 -25.35 -6.82
C ASN A 344 16.17 -26.26 -7.83
N ASN A 345 15.35 -25.70 -8.72
CA ASN A 345 14.57 -26.48 -9.69
C ASN A 345 15.48 -27.23 -10.68
N TYR A 346 16.56 -26.57 -11.13
CA TYR A 346 17.54 -27.24 -11.97
C TYR A 346 18.28 -28.35 -11.23
N ALA A 347 18.69 -28.11 -9.98
CA ALA A 347 19.33 -29.12 -9.14
C ALA A 347 18.41 -30.32 -8.90
N TYR A 348 17.12 -30.10 -8.63
CA TYR A 348 16.13 -31.13 -8.48
C TYR A 348 16.00 -32.00 -9.74
N ASN A 349 15.85 -31.40 -10.92
CA ASN A 349 15.73 -32.12 -12.18
C ASN A 349 17.01 -32.94 -12.50
N LEU A 350 18.20 -32.40 -12.21
CA LEU A 350 19.45 -33.16 -12.33
C LEU A 350 19.50 -34.36 -11.37
N SER A 351 18.94 -34.20 -10.17
CA SER A 351 18.92 -35.28 -9.17
C SER A 351 17.98 -36.42 -9.57
N LEU A 352 16.81 -36.09 -10.12
CA LEU A 352 15.89 -37.08 -10.68
C LEU A 352 16.53 -37.91 -11.80
N ASP A 353 17.35 -37.27 -12.65
CA ASP A 353 18.11 -37.99 -13.70
C ASP A 353 19.36 -38.69 -13.18
N ARG A 354 19.70 -38.53 -11.91
CA ARG A 354 20.95 -39.00 -11.30
C ARG A 354 22.20 -38.54 -12.08
N LYS A 355 22.09 -37.39 -12.75
CA LYS A 355 23.18 -36.82 -13.57
C LYS A 355 23.83 -35.64 -12.84
N ASN A 356 25.16 -35.55 -12.98
CA ASN A 356 25.90 -34.40 -12.45
C ASN A 356 25.57 -34.05 -10.98
N LEU A 357 25.40 -35.07 -10.11
CA LEU A 357 24.99 -34.86 -8.72
C LEU A 357 25.89 -33.88 -7.95
N LYS A 358 27.19 -33.77 -8.30
CA LYS A 358 28.10 -32.75 -7.72
C LYS A 358 27.68 -31.32 -8.12
N LYS A 359 27.25 -31.13 -9.40
CA LYS A 359 26.72 -29.84 -9.88
C LYS A 359 25.39 -29.52 -9.18
N ALA A 360 24.49 -30.51 -9.10
CA ALA A 360 23.21 -30.40 -8.44
C ALA A 360 23.36 -29.99 -6.96
N GLU A 361 24.26 -30.64 -6.21
CA GLU A 361 24.55 -30.30 -4.83
C GLU A 361 25.04 -28.86 -4.67
N LYS A 362 25.99 -28.43 -5.49
CA LYS A 362 26.52 -27.06 -5.45
C LYS A 362 25.43 -26.02 -5.69
N MET A 363 24.51 -26.31 -6.63
CA MET A 363 23.40 -25.40 -6.96
C MET A 363 22.37 -25.37 -5.84
N SER A 364 21.96 -26.52 -5.33
CA SER A 364 20.99 -26.62 -4.25
C SER A 364 21.54 -26.03 -2.94
N ARG A 365 22.84 -26.17 -2.65
CA ARG A 365 23.48 -25.49 -1.53
C ARG A 365 23.39 -23.96 -1.66
N LYS A 366 23.64 -23.44 -2.86
CA LYS A 366 23.57 -22.01 -3.13
C LYS A 366 22.13 -21.48 -2.99
N SER A 367 21.11 -22.27 -3.35
CA SER A 367 19.71 -21.88 -3.10
C SER A 367 19.40 -21.81 -1.60
N LEU A 368 19.89 -22.77 -0.82
CA LEU A 368 19.75 -22.75 0.65
C LEU A 368 20.48 -21.61 1.34
N GLU A 369 21.62 -21.14 0.81
CA GLU A 369 22.32 -19.95 1.34
C GLU A 369 21.46 -18.69 1.22
N ALA A 370 20.61 -18.60 0.19
CA ALA A 370 19.68 -17.49 0.02
C ALA A 370 18.42 -17.62 0.89
N GLU A 371 17.88 -18.84 1.03
CA GLU A 371 16.66 -19.13 1.80
C GLU A 371 16.84 -20.39 2.67
N PRO A 372 17.49 -20.28 3.84
CA PRO A 372 17.89 -21.44 4.66
C PRO A 372 16.73 -22.28 5.22
N ASP A 373 15.56 -21.68 5.35
CA ASP A 373 14.38 -22.31 5.94
C ASP A 373 13.30 -22.67 4.90
N ASN A 374 13.61 -22.55 3.61
CA ASN A 374 12.70 -22.94 2.56
C ASN A 374 12.57 -24.47 2.48
N ALA A 375 11.37 -25.01 2.78
CA ALA A 375 11.11 -26.44 2.84
C ALA A 375 11.46 -27.17 1.53
N SER A 376 11.16 -26.59 0.36
CA SER A 376 11.46 -27.19 -0.93
C SER A 376 12.96 -27.23 -1.22
N PHE A 377 13.71 -26.19 -0.79
CA PHE A 377 15.17 -26.17 -0.97
C PHE A 377 15.86 -27.15 -0.02
N LEU A 378 15.36 -27.25 1.23
CA LEU A 378 15.82 -28.24 2.19
C LEU A 378 15.57 -29.69 1.70
N ASP A 379 14.41 -29.94 1.10
CA ASP A 379 14.07 -31.23 0.52
C ASP A 379 14.98 -31.59 -0.66
N THR A 380 15.12 -30.70 -1.61
CA THR A 380 16.00 -30.92 -2.79
C THR A 380 17.44 -31.21 -2.36
N TYR A 381 17.97 -30.44 -1.39
CA TYR A 381 19.32 -30.64 -0.91
C TYR A 381 19.45 -31.98 -0.16
N GLY A 382 18.50 -32.29 0.71
CA GLY A 382 18.47 -33.56 1.43
C GLY A 382 18.35 -34.77 0.49
N TYR A 383 17.52 -34.69 -0.54
CA TYR A 383 17.39 -35.75 -1.54
C TYR A 383 18.68 -35.97 -2.34
N ILE A 384 19.37 -34.89 -2.74
CA ILE A 384 20.65 -34.98 -3.41
C ILE A 384 21.71 -35.65 -2.53
N LEU A 385 21.75 -35.32 -1.24
CA LEU A 385 22.64 -35.97 -0.27
C LEU A 385 22.34 -37.46 -0.15
N TYR A 386 21.04 -37.84 -0.09
CA TYR A 386 20.63 -39.25 -0.13
C TYR A 386 21.18 -39.99 -1.37
N LEU A 387 20.99 -39.41 -2.55
CA LEU A 387 21.51 -39.98 -3.81
C LEU A 387 23.04 -40.10 -3.83
N ARG A 388 23.72 -39.26 -3.10
CA ARG A 388 25.17 -39.32 -2.90
C ARG A 388 25.60 -40.22 -1.75
N LYS A 389 24.67 -40.86 -1.09
CA LYS A 389 24.85 -41.79 0.04
C LYS A 389 25.32 -41.13 1.34
N ASP A 390 25.13 -39.81 1.47
CA ASP A 390 25.37 -39.06 2.71
C ASP A 390 24.07 -39.05 3.53
N TYR A 391 23.69 -40.21 4.05
CA TYR A 391 22.38 -40.45 4.65
C TYR A 391 22.17 -39.67 5.95
N GLU A 392 23.22 -39.49 6.75
CA GLU A 392 23.12 -38.76 8.02
C GLU A 392 22.81 -37.28 7.79
N ASN A 393 23.51 -36.61 6.89
CA ASN A 393 23.20 -35.24 6.54
C ASN A 393 21.85 -35.13 5.80
N ALA A 394 21.54 -36.07 4.92
CA ALA A 394 20.23 -36.12 4.25
C ALA A 394 19.07 -36.14 5.26
N LYS A 395 19.17 -36.97 6.31
CA LYS A 395 18.19 -37.04 7.41
C LYS A 395 18.01 -35.69 8.11
N VAL A 396 19.11 -34.99 8.38
CA VAL A 396 19.06 -33.68 9.04
C VAL A 396 18.30 -32.65 8.20
N TYR A 397 18.61 -32.56 6.90
CA TYR A 397 17.97 -31.56 6.02
C TYR A 397 16.50 -31.90 5.71
N LEU A 398 16.18 -33.15 5.47
CA LEU A 398 14.78 -33.57 5.22
C LEU A 398 13.91 -33.43 6.48
N LYS A 399 14.45 -33.69 7.67
CA LYS A 399 13.76 -33.39 8.92
C LYS A 399 13.48 -31.91 9.08
N LYS A 400 14.45 -31.03 8.71
CA LYS A 400 14.23 -29.57 8.69
C LYS A 400 13.15 -29.21 7.68
N ALA A 401 13.13 -29.79 6.47
CA ALA A 401 12.09 -29.56 5.48
C ALA A 401 10.68 -29.84 6.05
N ILE A 402 10.52 -30.95 6.76
CA ILE A 402 9.25 -31.31 7.43
C ILE A 402 8.86 -30.25 8.47
N VAL A 403 9.80 -29.77 9.29
CA VAL A 403 9.56 -28.76 10.34
C VAL A 403 9.17 -27.40 9.73
N HIS A 404 9.77 -27.03 8.62
CA HIS A 404 9.54 -25.75 7.94
C HIS A 404 8.36 -25.78 6.94
N GLY A 405 7.41 -26.69 7.08
CA GLY A 405 6.16 -26.71 6.31
C GLY A 405 6.02 -27.88 5.34
N GLY A 406 7.05 -28.72 5.17
CA GLY A 406 6.99 -29.92 4.32
C GLY A 406 6.20 -31.11 4.88
N ASN A 407 5.57 -30.97 6.06
CA ASN A 407 4.89 -32.05 6.77
C ASN A 407 3.64 -32.62 6.07
N ASN A 408 3.11 -31.89 5.06
CA ASN A 408 1.99 -32.29 4.21
C ASN A 408 2.40 -32.48 2.74
N ASN A 409 3.69 -32.32 2.42
CA ASN A 409 4.20 -32.53 1.08
C ASN A 409 4.60 -33.99 0.89
N LYS A 410 3.97 -34.68 -0.08
CA LYS A 410 4.16 -36.11 -0.35
C LYS A 410 5.61 -36.44 -0.73
N ASP A 411 6.25 -35.60 -1.52
CA ASP A 411 7.62 -35.83 -1.98
C ASP A 411 8.62 -35.68 -0.80
N VAL A 412 8.47 -34.67 0.04
CA VAL A 412 9.30 -34.47 1.24
C VAL A 412 9.20 -35.67 2.17
N LEU A 413 7.96 -36.15 2.42
CA LEU A 413 7.72 -37.34 3.26
C LEU A 413 8.31 -38.61 2.67
N TYR A 414 8.17 -38.76 1.35
CA TYR A 414 8.74 -39.88 0.61
C TYR A 414 10.28 -39.87 0.66
N HIS A 415 10.90 -38.73 0.36
CA HIS A 415 12.37 -38.62 0.41
C HIS A 415 12.90 -38.87 1.83
N TYR A 416 12.18 -38.43 2.85
CA TYR A 416 12.58 -38.68 4.25
C TYR A 416 12.46 -40.19 4.59
N ALA A 417 11.39 -40.87 4.13
CA ALA A 417 11.21 -42.31 4.31
C ALA A 417 12.36 -43.10 3.67
N LEU A 418 12.80 -42.72 2.45
CA LEU A 418 13.94 -43.37 1.79
C LEU A 418 15.24 -43.27 2.59
N VAL A 419 15.48 -42.14 3.20
CA VAL A 419 16.68 -41.92 4.03
C VAL A 419 16.64 -42.74 5.31
N LEU A 420 15.46 -42.78 5.97
CA LEU A 420 15.27 -43.60 7.17
C LEU A 420 15.45 -45.10 6.89
N GLU A 421 14.95 -45.60 5.75
CA GLU A 421 15.16 -46.95 5.30
C GLU A 421 16.64 -47.26 5.07
N ALA A 422 17.36 -46.35 4.41
CA ALA A 422 18.82 -46.49 4.18
C ALA A 422 19.65 -46.49 5.48
N LEU A 423 19.15 -45.87 6.53
CA LEU A 423 19.76 -45.86 7.87
C LEU A 423 19.29 -47.03 8.75
N GLY A 424 18.39 -47.89 8.27
CA GLY A 424 17.86 -49.04 9.02
C GLY A 424 16.75 -48.72 10.02
N GLU A 425 16.21 -47.49 10.02
CA GLU A 425 15.12 -47.01 10.89
C GLU A 425 13.74 -47.44 10.34
N LYS A 426 13.50 -48.73 10.18
CA LYS A 426 12.38 -49.29 9.41
C LYS A 426 11.00 -48.86 9.86
N GLU A 427 10.71 -48.89 11.17
CA GLU A 427 9.38 -48.53 11.70
C GLU A 427 9.03 -47.04 11.34
N LEU A 428 10.01 -46.18 11.46
CA LEU A 428 9.83 -44.74 11.14
C LEU A 428 9.77 -44.51 9.63
N ALA A 429 10.54 -45.26 8.84
CA ALA A 429 10.47 -45.24 7.38
C ALA A 429 9.08 -45.66 6.87
N ASP A 430 8.53 -46.78 7.38
CA ASP A 430 7.19 -47.23 7.05
C ASP A 430 6.11 -46.22 7.42
N PHE A 431 6.23 -45.57 8.56
CA PHE A 431 5.31 -44.51 8.97
C PHE A 431 5.28 -43.34 7.95
N TYR A 432 6.45 -42.81 7.57
CA TYR A 432 6.53 -41.67 6.65
C TYR A 432 6.19 -42.11 5.19
N MET A 433 6.53 -43.31 4.79
CA MET A 433 6.14 -43.89 3.52
C MET A 433 4.60 -43.96 3.38
N ASN A 434 3.92 -44.51 4.38
CA ASN A 434 2.47 -44.55 4.43
C ASN A 434 1.82 -43.16 4.45
N LYS A 435 2.46 -42.19 5.13
CA LYS A 435 1.98 -40.82 5.17
C LYS A 435 2.14 -40.10 3.83
N SER A 436 3.18 -40.40 3.06
CA SER A 436 3.41 -39.81 1.72
C SER A 436 2.39 -40.28 0.68
N GLN A 437 1.72 -41.42 0.90
CA GLN A 437 0.72 -41.99 0.00
C GLN A 437 -0.71 -41.49 0.24
N LYS A 438 -0.96 -40.86 1.38
CA LYS A 438 -2.25 -40.25 1.74
C LYS A 438 -2.32 -38.80 1.26
#